data_5a992b58c3fc4a953cd62fc320f4cede
#
_entry.id   5a992b58c3fc4a953cd62fc320f4cede
#
_cell.length_a   1.000
_cell.length_b   1.000
_cell.length_c   1.000
_cell.angle_alpha   90.00
_cell.angle_beta   90.00
_cell.angle_gamma   90.00
#
_symmetry.space_group_name_H-M   'P 1'
#
loop_
_entity.id
_entity.type
_entity.pdbx_description
1 polymer ?
#
loop_
_entity_poly.entity_id
_entity_poly.type
_entity_poly.pdbx_seq_one_letter_code
_entity_poly.pdbx_strand_id
1 'polypeptide(L)'
;MVPEVPVGDAWVWNDGVMTSESAEQAFSSVVGTGIAPLLKAHGFRKQKLTFTRDRGGLTDVVNLQRSAGNSHESIRFYVNCGVYSAEFARVVGRVPQERPKEVDCQFRRRIEHLAPGIGPHVTVTADTDVSAVAEQLRAALVAALDVLGELDGPDAVARAADSDIDFDVFRYRLASGDVIGAREQFARARIEFGSEERWPRLEAQFRKAEAEYEISAI
;
A
#
# COMPACT_ATOMS: atom_id res chain seq x y z
N MET A 1 14.14 56.11 4.13
CA MET A 1 13.15 55.03 4.40
C MET A 1 13.09 54.19 3.15
N VAL A 2 13.79 53.04 3.15
CA VAL A 2 13.87 52.11 2.01
C VAL A 2 12.76 51.10 2.26
N PRO A 3 11.88 50.80 1.30
CA PRO A 3 10.84 49.75 1.50
C PRO A 3 11.50 48.37 1.51
N GLU A 4 11.19 47.61 2.54
CA GLU A 4 11.51 46.16 2.60
C GLU A 4 10.79 45.43 1.47
N VAL A 5 11.56 44.66 0.68
CA VAL A 5 11.05 43.76 -0.32
C VAL A 5 10.70 42.45 0.40
N PRO A 6 9.48 41.91 0.27
CA PRO A 6 9.16 40.61 0.85
C PRO A 6 9.98 39.51 0.18
N VAL A 7 10.73 38.76 0.98
CA VAL A 7 11.43 37.53 0.57
C VAL A 7 10.40 36.41 0.51
N GLY A 8 10.16 35.85 -0.67
CA GLY A 8 9.46 34.61 -0.78
C GLY A 8 8.58 34.46 -2.02
N ASP A 9 9.21 34.22 -3.16
CA ASP A 9 8.63 33.39 -4.23
C ASP A 9 9.80 33.04 -5.18
N ALA A 10 10.11 31.76 -5.29
CA ALA A 10 11.09 31.31 -6.26
C ALA A 10 10.44 31.34 -7.65
N TRP A 11 10.87 32.34 -8.45
CA TRP A 11 10.35 32.56 -9.80
C TRP A 11 11.20 31.83 -10.84
N VAL A 12 10.56 31.00 -11.65
CA VAL A 12 11.20 30.34 -12.81
C VAL A 12 10.75 31.01 -14.10
N TRP A 13 11.69 31.38 -14.96
CA TRP A 13 11.39 31.94 -16.28
C TRP A 13 11.06 30.83 -17.27
N ASN A 14 9.86 30.83 -17.81
CA ASN A 14 9.50 30.04 -18.99
C ASN A 14 8.72 30.95 -19.93
N ASP A 15 9.25 31.16 -21.17
CA ASP A 15 8.66 31.99 -22.24
C ASP A 15 8.20 33.38 -21.83
N GLY A 16 8.94 34.04 -20.93
CA GLY A 16 8.70 35.42 -20.52
C GLY A 16 7.55 35.58 -19.50
N VAL A 17 6.97 34.51 -18.99
CA VAL A 17 5.97 34.55 -17.90
C VAL A 17 6.60 33.94 -16.65
N MET A 18 6.64 34.74 -15.55
CA MET A 18 7.03 34.24 -14.25
C MET A 18 5.87 33.41 -13.67
N THR A 19 6.00 32.10 -13.68
CA THR A 19 5.05 31.20 -13.00
C THR A 19 5.68 30.68 -11.73
N SER A 20 5.04 30.86 -10.58
CA SER A 20 5.42 30.15 -9.37
C SER A 20 5.16 28.67 -9.58
N GLU A 21 6.14 27.82 -9.24
CA GLU A 21 5.92 26.38 -9.24
C GLU A 21 4.82 26.06 -8.23
N SER A 22 3.81 25.30 -8.64
CA SER A 22 2.70 24.94 -7.75
C SER A 22 2.98 23.61 -7.05
N ALA A 23 2.36 23.36 -5.90
CA ALA A 23 2.45 22.06 -5.24
C ALA A 23 2.02 20.91 -6.17
N GLU A 24 1.12 21.16 -7.13
CA GLU A 24 0.71 20.17 -8.14
C GLU A 24 1.81 19.89 -9.15
N GLN A 25 2.57 20.88 -9.56
CA GLN A 25 3.75 20.73 -10.43
C GLN A 25 4.85 19.95 -9.70
N ALA A 26 5.16 20.33 -8.45
CA ALA A 26 6.12 19.62 -7.62
C ALA A 26 5.73 18.15 -7.42
N PHE A 27 4.46 17.87 -7.10
CA PHE A 27 3.95 16.49 -7.01
C PHE A 27 4.09 15.74 -8.32
N SER A 28 3.70 16.35 -9.44
CA SER A 28 3.81 15.75 -10.78
C SER A 28 5.26 15.46 -11.14
N SER A 29 6.18 16.37 -10.80
CA SER A 29 7.61 16.19 -11.01
C SER A 29 8.19 15.07 -10.15
N VAL A 30 7.86 15.01 -8.86
CA VAL A 30 8.26 13.89 -7.97
C VAL A 30 7.79 12.54 -8.53
N VAL A 31 6.53 12.45 -8.97
CA VAL A 31 6.01 11.22 -9.57
C VAL A 31 6.68 10.90 -10.89
N GLY A 32 6.88 11.92 -11.73
CA GLY A 32 7.44 11.76 -13.08
C GLY A 32 8.93 11.42 -13.10
N THR A 33 9.72 11.96 -12.19
CA THR A 33 11.17 11.77 -12.13
C THR A 33 11.61 10.70 -11.11
N GLY A 34 10.89 10.57 -10.00
CA GLY A 34 11.24 9.67 -8.91
C GLY A 34 10.59 8.29 -9.03
N ILE A 35 9.27 8.26 -9.16
CA ILE A 35 8.50 7.03 -8.98
C ILE A 35 8.27 6.29 -10.30
N ALA A 36 7.72 6.97 -11.30
CA ALA A 36 7.27 6.31 -12.52
C ALA A 36 8.41 5.67 -13.33
N PRO A 37 9.59 6.29 -13.51
CA PRO A 37 10.69 5.66 -14.22
C PRO A 37 11.22 4.40 -13.52
N LEU A 38 11.36 4.46 -12.17
CA LEU A 38 11.80 3.32 -11.38
C LEU A 38 10.82 2.14 -11.53
N LEU A 39 9.55 2.37 -11.26
CA LEU A 39 8.54 1.32 -11.33
C LEU A 39 8.41 0.76 -12.75
N LYS A 40 8.53 1.60 -13.79
CA LYS A 40 8.57 1.14 -15.19
C LYS A 40 9.76 0.23 -15.45
N ALA A 41 10.96 0.57 -14.95
CA ALA A 41 12.16 -0.26 -15.09
C ALA A 41 12.01 -1.62 -14.40
N HIS A 42 11.19 -1.69 -13.32
CA HIS A 42 10.83 -2.93 -12.62
C HIS A 42 9.60 -3.64 -13.21
N GLY A 43 9.15 -3.28 -14.41
CA GLY A 43 8.07 -3.97 -15.14
C GLY A 43 6.65 -3.54 -14.77
N PHE A 44 6.48 -2.48 -13.98
CA PHE A 44 5.16 -1.95 -13.65
C PHE A 44 4.53 -1.17 -14.81
N ARG A 45 3.22 -1.29 -14.92
CA ARG A 45 2.37 -0.48 -15.81
C ARG A 45 1.62 0.55 -14.98
N LYS A 46 1.64 1.81 -15.43
CA LYS A 46 0.99 2.94 -14.74
C LYS A 46 -0.43 3.14 -15.27
N GLN A 47 -1.39 3.28 -14.36
CA GLN A 47 -2.72 3.77 -14.62
C GLN A 47 -3.09 4.85 -13.57
N LYS A 48 -3.09 6.13 -13.96
CA LYS A 48 -3.23 7.28 -13.04
C LYS A 48 -2.13 7.25 -11.97
N LEU A 49 -2.51 7.10 -10.71
CA LEU A 49 -1.62 7.02 -9.54
C LEU A 49 -1.43 5.58 -9.02
N THR A 50 -1.84 4.58 -9.80
CA THR A 50 -1.66 3.17 -9.49
C THR A 50 -0.71 2.55 -10.49
N PHE A 51 0.21 1.73 -10.00
CA PHE A 51 1.18 0.98 -10.76
C PHE A 51 0.99 -0.50 -10.45
N THR A 52 0.95 -1.35 -11.45
CA THR A 52 0.75 -2.80 -11.31
C THR A 52 1.80 -3.58 -12.07
N ARG A 53 2.26 -4.69 -11.50
CA ARG A 53 3.18 -5.64 -12.13
C ARG A 53 2.63 -7.06 -11.96
N ASP A 54 2.42 -7.76 -13.06
CA ASP A 54 2.04 -9.17 -13.06
C ASP A 54 3.29 -10.05 -12.89
N ARG A 55 3.19 -11.04 -12.00
CA ARG A 55 4.23 -12.03 -11.72
C ARG A 55 3.73 -13.48 -11.88
N GLY A 56 2.79 -13.70 -12.81
CA GLY A 56 2.32 -15.06 -13.11
C GLY A 56 1.41 -15.64 -12.01
N GLY A 57 0.31 -14.96 -11.70
CA GLY A 57 -0.66 -15.36 -10.68
C GLY A 57 -0.64 -14.47 -9.43
N LEU A 58 0.44 -13.73 -9.24
CA LEU A 58 0.53 -12.62 -8.29
C LEU A 58 0.54 -11.29 -9.04
N THR A 59 -0.07 -10.27 -8.46
CA THR A 59 0.01 -8.89 -8.97
C THR A 59 0.50 -7.98 -7.87
N ASP A 60 1.66 -7.35 -8.09
CA ASP A 60 2.12 -6.28 -7.22
C ASP A 60 1.40 -5.00 -7.56
N VAL A 61 1.05 -4.25 -6.54
CA VAL A 61 0.36 -2.96 -6.66
C VAL A 61 1.09 -1.91 -5.84
N VAL A 62 1.45 -0.80 -6.47
CA VAL A 62 1.90 0.42 -5.80
C VAL A 62 0.90 1.52 -6.11
N ASN A 63 0.33 2.13 -5.09
CA ASN A 63 -0.67 3.17 -5.23
C ASN A 63 -0.26 4.44 -4.49
N LEU A 64 -0.34 5.58 -5.16
CA LEU A 64 -0.13 6.89 -4.57
C LEU A 64 -1.49 7.47 -4.18
N GLN A 65 -1.80 7.43 -2.90
CA GLN A 65 -3.07 7.92 -2.36
C GLN A 65 -2.92 9.36 -1.89
N ARG A 66 -3.58 10.28 -2.57
CA ARG A 66 -3.63 11.69 -2.14
C ARG A 66 -4.53 11.85 -0.91
N SER A 67 -4.10 12.71 0.02
CA SER A 67 -4.93 13.07 1.17
C SER A 67 -6.16 13.87 0.75
N ALA A 68 -7.28 13.66 1.45
CA ALA A 68 -8.49 14.46 1.23
C ALA A 68 -8.32 15.92 1.68
N GLY A 69 -7.37 16.20 2.59
CA GLY A 69 -7.09 17.54 3.09
C GLY A 69 -6.04 18.33 2.29
N ASN A 70 -5.76 17.96 1.04
CA ASN A 70 -4.83 18.69 0.19
C ASN A 70 -5.39 20.05 -0.23
N SER A 71 -4.50 21.02 -0.37
CA SER A 71 -4.78 22.36 -0.91
C SER A 71 -3.97 22.61 -2.19
N HIS A 72 -4.11 23.80 -2.79
CA HIS A 72 -3.27 24.22 -3.91
C HIS A 72 -1.82 24.51 -3.48
N GLU A 73 -1.59 24.84 -2.20
CA GLU A 73 -0.29 25.14 -1.64
C GLU A 73 0.49 23.92 -1.17
N SER A 74 -0.22 22.84 -0.81
CA SER A 74 0.39 21.67 -0.19
C SER A 74 -0.34 20.39 -0.59
N ILE A 75 0.40 19.42 -1.11
CA ILE A 75 -0.09 18.08 -1.44
C ILE A 75 0.60 17.06 -0.54
N ARG A 76 -0.23 16.39 0.25
CA ARG A 76 0.15 15.23 1.04
C ARG A 76 -0.32 13.96 0.34
N PHE A 77 0.56 12.96 0.27
CA PHE A 77 0.20 11.66 -0.28
C PHE A 77 0.88 10.53 0.48
N TYR A 78 0.29 9.36 0.36
CA TYR A 78 0.76 8.10 0.93
C TYR A 78 1.18 7.18 -0.20
N VAL A 79 2.17 6.33 0.04
CA VAL A 79 2.55 5.25 -0.88
C VAL A 79 2.11 3.94 -0.27
N ASN A 80 1.12 3.33 -0.88
CA ASN A 80 0.60 2.03 -0.46
C ASN A 80 1.16 0.95 -1.39
N CYS A 81 1.65 -0.13 -0.82
CA CYS A 81 2.18 -1.29 -1.52
C CYS A 81 1.36 -2.52 -1.18
N GLY A 82 1.13 -3.40 -2.14
CA GLY A 82 0.37 -4.62 -1.91
C GLY A 82 0.72 -5.72 -2.90
N VAL A 83 0.35 -6.94 -2.54
CA VAL A 83 0.38 -8.12 -3.40
C VAL A 83 -0.99 -8.76 -3.41
N TYR A 84 -1.51 -8.94 -4.60
CA TYR A 84 -2.75 -9.65 -4.86
C TYR A 84 -2.43 -11.03 -5.42
N SER A 85 -3.08 -12.07 -4.89
CA SER A 85 -3.06 -13.42 -5.42
C SER A 85 -4.42 -13.83 -5.96
N ALA A 86 -4.48 -14.15 -7.26
CA ALA A 86 -5.70 -14.65 -7.88
C ALA A 86 -6.06 -16.05 -7.38
N GLU A 87 -5.06 -16.88 -7.04
CA GLU A 87 -5.26 -18.20 -6.47
C GLU A 87 -5.83 -18.12 -5.06
N PHE A 88 -5.23 -17.27 -4.19
CA PHE A 88 -5.79 -17.01 -2.87
C PHE A 88 -7.28 -16.61 -2.97
N ALA A 89 -7.61 -15.67 -3.86
CA ALA A 89 -9.00 -15.23 -4.04
C ALA A 89 -9.93 -16.38 -4.40
N ARG A 90 -9.51 -17.29 -5.31
CA ARG A 90 -10.32 -18.49 -5.67
C ARG A 90 -10.50 -19.44 -4.50
N VAL A 91 -9.44 -19.69 -3.74
CA VAL A 91 -9.46 -20.63 -2.59
C VAL A 91 -10.48 -20.17 -1.54
N VAL A 92 -10.58 -18.86 -1.30
CA VAL A 92 -11.58 -18.30 -0.35
C VAL A 92 -12.95 -18.03 -0.99
N GLY A 93 -13.20 -18.53 -2.20
CA GLY A 93 -14.48 -18.41 -2.88
C GLY A 93 -14.76 -17.03 -3.49
N ARG A 94 -13.75 -16.21 -3.67
CA ARG A 94 -13.89 -14.90 -4.33
C ARG A 94 -13.61 -14.99 -5.83
N VAL A 95 -14.27 -14.14 -6.61
CA VAL A 95 -13.99 -14.01 -8.04
C VAL A 95 -12.68 -13.22 -8.20
N PRO A 96 -11.66 -13.79 -8.87
CA PRO A 96 -10.41 -13.09 -9.09
C PRO A 96 -10.59 -11.80 -9.89
N GLN A 97 -9.85 -10.78 -9.48
CA GLN A 97 -9.84 -9.49 -10.16
C GLN A 97 -8.80 -9.51 -11.31
N GLU A 98 -9.22 -9.13 -12.51
CA GLU A 98 -8.29 -8.98 -13.65
C GLU A 98 -7.35 -7.77 -13.48
N ARG A 99 -7.82 -6.75 -12.79
CA ARG A 99 -7.07 -5.50 -12.53
C ARG A 99 -7.22 -5.13 -11.06
N PRO A 100 -6.52 -5.84 -10.17
CA PRO A 100 -6.63 -5.59 -8.76
C PRO A 100 -6.13 -4.19 -8.40
N LYS A 101 -6.86 -3.54 -7.50
CA LYS A 101 -6.46 -2.31 -6.85
C LYS A 101 -5.74 -2.65 -5.54
N GLU A 102 -5.13 -1.66 -4.93
CA GLU A 102 -4.45 -1.85 -3.64
C GLU A 102 -5.40 -2.40 -2.57
N VAL A 103 -6.67 -1.98 -2.56
CA VAL A 103 -7.69 -2.45 -1.62
C VAL A 103 -8.10 -3.92 -1.82
N ASP A 104 -7.82 -4.50 -2.97
CA ASP A 104 -8.13 -5.90 -3.30
C ASP A 104 -6.96 -6.83 -2.90
N CYS A 105 -5.78 -6.27 -2.56
CA CYS A 105 -4.60 -7.04 -2.21
C CYS A 105 -4.76 -7.71 -0.84
N GLN A 106 -4.37 -8.96 -0.72
CA GLN A 106 -4.35 -9.69 0.54
C GLN A 106 -3.20 -9.21 1.44
N PHE A 107 -2.02 -8.99 0.87
CA PHE A 107 -0.94 -8.29 1.56
C PHE A 107 -1.00 -6.80 1.23
N ARG A 108 -1.07 -5.95 2.26
CA ARG A 108 -1.11 -4.49 2.12
C ARG A 108 -0.30 -3.83 3.21
N ARG A 109 0.60 -2.94 2.83
CA ARG A 109 1.37 -2.12 3.77
C ARG A 109 1.61 -0.74 3.17
N ARG A 110 1.71 0.25 4.03
CA ARG A 110 2.29 1.54 3.65
C ARG A 110 3.79 1.41 3.56
N ILE A 111 4.40 2.21 2.69
CA ILE A 111 5.83 2.12 2.39
C ILE A 111 6.72 2.31 3.63
N GLU A 112 6.29 3.12 4.60
CA GLU A 112 7.02 3.32 5.87
C GLU A 112 7.17 2.05 6.71
N HIS A 113 6.31 1.05 6.47
CA HIS A 113 6.41 -0.26 7.13
C HIS A 113 7.28 -1.25 6.36
N LEU A 114 7.66 -0.92 5.13
CA LEU A 114 8.48 -1.76 4.25
C LEU A 114 9.90 -1.22 4.08
N ALA A 115 10.07 0.08 4.24
CA ALA A 115 11.33 0.76 4.01
C ALA A 115 11.67 1.68 5.19
N PRO A 116 12.83 1.49 5.85
CA PRO A 116 13.26 2.38 6.91
C PRO A 116 13.60 3.77 6.36
N GLY A 117 13.41 4.81 7.18
CA GLY A 117 13.85 6.17 6.87
C GLY A 117 12.88 7.00 6.03
N ILE A 118 11.69 6.47 5.69
CA ILE A 118 10.61 7.26 5.09
C ILE A 118 9.50 7.49 6.12
N GLY A 119 8.92 8.70 6.12
CA GLY A 119 7.79 9.02 7.00
C GLY A 119 6.45 8.42 6.54
N PRO A 120 5.41 8.53 7.37
CA PRO A 120 4.10 7.93 7.09
C PRO A 120 3.38 8.57 5.89
N HIS A 121 3.83 9.72 5.44
CA HIS A 121 3.35 10.41 4.26
C HIS A 121 4.45 11.33 3.72
N VAL A 122 4.31 11.69 2.47
CA VAL A 122 5.14 12.72 1.80
C VAL A 122 4.30 13.97 1.60
N THR A 123 4.86 15.11 1.92
CA THR A 123 4.22 16.41 1.67
C THR A 123 5.09 17.20 0.68
N VAL A 124 4.47 17.74 -0.34
CA VAL A 124 5.12 18.60 -1.34
C VAL A 124 4.40 19.95 -1.41
N THR A 125 5.21 20.99 -1.55
CA THR A 125 4.80 22.40 -1.74
C THR A 125 5.52 22.94 -2.96
N ALA A 126 5.28 24.19 -3.30
CA ALA A 126 6.02 24.89 -4.37
C ALA A 126 7.54 24.92 -4.14
N ASP A 127 7.97 25.01 -2.86
CA ASP A 127 9.38 25.12 -2.46
C ASP A 127 10.06 23.76 -2.22
N THR A 128 9.38 22.64 -2.55
CA THR A 128 9.93 21.31 -2.30
C THR A 128 11.13 21.03 -3.19
N ASP A 129 12.24 20.59 -2.58
CA ASP A 129 13.34 19.98 -3.35
C ASP A 129 12.88 18.64 -3.96
N VAL A 130 12.36 18.75 -5.18
CA VAL A 130 11.85 17.61 -5.96
C VAL A 130 12.88 16.50 -6.11
N SER A 131 14.16 16.87 -6.29
CA SER A 131 15.23 15.89 -6.50
C SER A 131 15.50 15.07 -5.24
N ALA A 132 15.59 15.73 -4.09
CA ALA A 132 15.79 15.06 -2.81
C ALA A 132 14.61 14.13 -2.45
N VAL A 133 13.37 14.59 -2.62
CA VAL A 133 12.17 13.79 -2.38
C VAL A 133 12.08 12.61 -3.34
N ALA A 134 12.39 12.81 -4.62
CA ALA A 134 12.39 11.75 -5.63
C ALA A 134 13.44 10.69 -5.32
N GLU A 135 14.63 11.08 -4.84
CA GLU A 135 15.69 10.13 -4.45
C GLU A 135 15.30 9.31 -3.22
N GLN A 136 14.77 9.97 -2.19
CA GLN A 136 14.27 9.30 -0.98
C GLN A 136 13.19 8.27 -1.33
N LEU A 137 12.23 8.65 -2.18
CA LEU A 137 11.16 7.75 -2.62
C LEU A 137 11.68 6.58 -3.47
N ARG A 138 12.69 6.83 -4.34
CA ARG A 138 13.33 5.74 -5.11
C ARG A 138 13.97 4.71 -4.18
N ALA A 139 14.75 5.17 -3.20
CA ALA A 139 15.40 4.27 -2.24
C ALA A 139 14.37 3.45 -1.45
N ALA A 140 13.32 4.10 -0.96
CA ALA A 140 12.25 3.43 -0.23
C ALA A 140 11.47 2.44 -1.11
N LEU A 141 11.19 2.78 -2.37
CA LEU A 141 10.52 1.89 -3.31
C LEU A 141 11.37 0.66 -3.64
N VAL A 142 12.69 0.80 -3.83
CA VAL A 142 13.56 -0.37 -4.04
C VAL A 142 13.45 -1.32 -2.87
N ALA A 143 13.60 -0.85 -1.63
CA ALA A 143 13.46 -1.69 -0.44
C ALA A 143 12.06 -2.34 -0.34
N ALA A 144 11.00 -1.58 -0.65
CA ALA A 144 9.65 -2.13 -0.66
C ALA A 144 9.47 -3.21 -1.74
N LEU A 145 10.03 -3.02 -2.94
CA LEU A 145 9.95 -4.00 -4.03
C LEU A 145 10.71 -5.29 -3.72
N ASP A 146 11.80 -5.23 -2.96
CA ASP A 146 12.51 -6.41 -2.48
C ASP A 146 11.61 -7.22 -1.55
N VAL A 147 10.94 -6.58 -0.58
CA VAL A 147 9.96 -7.25 0.32
C VAL A 147 8.80 -7.86 -0.47
N LEU A 148 8.22 -7.13 -1.45
CA LEU A 148 7.16 -7.68 -2.29
C LEU A 148 7.66 -8.87 -3.11
N GLY A 149 8.92 -8.84 -3.54
CA GLY A 149 9.57 -9.90 -4.31
C GLY A 149 9.71 -11.22 -3.57
N GLU A 150 9.82 -11.18 -2.23
CA GLU A 150 9.91 -12.36 -1.36
C GLU A 150 8.57 -13.12 -1.25
N LEU A 151 7.46 -12.45 -1.60
CA LEU A 151 6.14 -13.07 -1.62
C LEU A 151 5.96 -13.82 -2.96
N ASP A 152 6.40 -15.06 -3.00
CA ASP A 152 6.52 -15.88 -4.21
C ASP A 152 5.28 -16.74 -4.52
N GLY A 153 4.29 -16.77 -3.65
CA GLY A 153 3.07 -17.55 -3.82
C GLY A 153 1.95 -17.15 -2.85
N PRO A 154 0.77 -17.74 -3.01
CA PRO A 154 -0.40 -17.44 -2.17
C PRO A 154 -0.15 -17.74 -0.69
N ASP A 155 0.63 -18.78 -0.37
CA ASP A 155 0.99 -19.14 1.00
C ASP A 155 1.91 -18.08 1.65
N ALA A 156 2.88 -17.54 0.89
CA ALA A 156 3.74 -16.47 1.36
C ALA A 156 2.92 -15.19 1.59
N VAL A 157 1.99 -14.88 0.68
CA VAL A 157 1.05 -13.76 0.82
C VAL A 157 0.18 -13.94 2.07
N ALA A 158 -0.37 -15.13 2.30
CA ALA A 158 -1.21 -15.42 3.48
C ALA A 158 -0.42 -15.29 4.79
N ARG A 159 0.83 -15.76 4.83
CA ARG A 159 1.70 -15.61 6.01
C ARG A 159 2.07 -14.15 6.29
N ALA A 160 2.31 -13.37 5.25
CA ALA A 160 2.68 -11.96 5.35
C ALA A 160 1.50 -11.02 5.58
N ALA A 161 0.28 -11.45 5.23
CA ALA A 161 -0.96 -10.73 5.47
C ALA A 161 -1.29 -10.78 6.96
N ASP A 162 -0.56 -10.01 7.75
CA ASP A 162 -0.64 -10.02 9.22
C ASP A 162 -1.78 -9.10 9.69
N SER A 163 -2.99 -9.66 9.69
CA SER A 163 -4.18 -9.06 10.28
C SER A 163 -4.93 -10.12 11.07
N ASP A 164 -5.01 -9.95 12.38
CA ASP A 164 -5.63 -10.93 13.27
C ASP A 164 -7.13 -11.10 13.03
N ILE A 165 -7.78 -10.15 12.37
CA ILE A 165 -9.20 -10.20 12.02
C ILE A 165 -9.47 -10.31 10.52
N ASP A 166 -8.47 -10.70 9.71
CA ASP A 166 -8.70 -10.96 8.28
C ASP A 166 -9.29 -12.37 8.09
N PHE A 167 -10.60 -12.42 7.87
CA PHE A 167 -11.32 -13.67 7.68
C PHE A 167 -10.98 -14.38 6.37
N ASP A 168 -10.51 -13.68 5.35
CA ASP A 168 -10.07 -14.31 4.12
C ASP A 168 -8.73 -15.03 4.31
N VAL A 169 -7.81 -14.42 5.07
CA VAL A 169 -6.56 -15.08 5.48
C VAL A 169 -6.86 -16.31 6.34
N PHE A 170 -7.79 -16.20 7.28
CA PHE A 170 -8.20 -17.31 8.11
C PHE A 170 -8.78 -18.47 7.27
N ARG A 171 -9.72 -18.17 6.36
CA ARG A 171 -10.29 -19.18 5.43
C ARG A 171 -9.23 -19.79 4.54
N TYR A 172 -8.31 -18.98 4.02
CA TYR A 172 -7.23 -19.48 3.18
C TYR A 172 -6.36 -20.50 3.95
N ARG A 173 -5.96 -20.20 5.19
CA ARG A 173 -5.21 -21.11 6.04
C ARG A 173 -5.94 -22.44 6.25
N LEU A 174 -7.24 -22.37 6.55
CA LEU A 174 -8.06 -23.58 6.70
C LEU A 174 -8.10 -24.40 5.40
N ALA A 175 -8.35 -23.75 4.27
CA ALA A 175 -8.45 -24.39 2.96
C ALA A 175 -7.12 -25.00 2.49
N SER A 176 -5.98 -24.37 2.82
CA SER A 176 -4.64 -24.86 2.49
C SER A 176 -4.10 -25.90 3.49
N GLY A 177 -4.85 -26.22 4.55
CA GLY A 177 -4.46 -27.19 5.59
C GLY A 177 -3.54 -26.60 6.66
N ASP A 178 -3.30 -25.29 6.69
CA ASP A 178 -2.57 -24.58 7.77
C ASP A 178 -3.50 -24.34 8.98
N VAL A 179 -3.96 -25.45 9.57
CA VAL A 179 -4.84 -25.43 10.74
C VAL A 179 -4.15 -24.79 11.97
N ILE A 180 -2.83 -24.98 12.09
CA ILE A 180 -2.05 -24.41 13.19
C ILE A 180 -2.05 -22.88 13.07
N GLY A 181 -1.68 -22.35 11.92
CA GLY A 181 -1.68 -20.90 11.68
C GLY A 181 -3.06 -20.27 11.81
N ALA A 182 -4.12 -20.96 11.40
CA ALA A 182 -5.49 -20.49 11.61
C ALA A 182 -5.83 -20.38 13.10
N ARG A 183 -5.47 -21.39 13.92
CA ARG A 183 -5.70 -21.38 15.38
C ARG A 183 -4.90 -20.28 16.06
N GLU A 184 -3.66 -20.08 15.66
CA GLU A 184 -2.83 -18.98 16.18
C GLU A 184 -3.44 -17.62 15.86
N GLN A 185 -3.93 -17.42 14.64
CA GLN A 185 -4.64 -16.20 14.26
C GLN A 185 -5.89 -15.98 15.13
N PHE A 186 -6.72 -17.00 15.32
CA PHE A 186 -7.89 -16.92 16.20
C PHE A 186 -7.50 -16.60 17.64
N ALA A 187 -6.44 -17.23 18.17
CA ALA A 187 -5.95 -16.97 19.53
C ALA A 187 -5.47 -15.52 19.70
N ARG A 188 -4.72 -14.99 18.73
CA ARG A 188 -4.29 -13.58 18.75
C ARG A 188 -5.50 -12.63 18.70
N ALA A 189 -6.44 -12.88 17.77
CA ALA A 189 -7.67 -12.10 17.68
C ALA A 189 -8.44 -12.09 19.01
N ARG A 190 -8.50 -13.24 19.71
CA ARG A 190 -9.15 -13.33 21.01
C ARG A 190 -8.41 -12.55 22.10
N ILE A 191 -7.08 -12.57 22.10
CA ILE A 191 -6.28 -11.78 23.05
C ILE A 191 -6.50 -10.28 22.82
N GLU A 192 -6.48 -9.85 21.57
CA GLU A 192 -6.58 -8.43 21.21
C GLU A 192 -8.01 -7.88 21.40
N PHE A 193 -9.02 -8.61 20.93
CA PHE A 193 -10.40 -8.13 20.85
C PHE A 193 -11.36 -8.82 21.83
N GLY A 194 -10.94 -9.83 22.59
CA GLY A 194 -11.80 -10.68 23.42
C GLY A 194 -12.55 -9.94 24.53
N SER A 195 -12.06 -8.79 24.98
CA SER A 195 -12.74 -7.92 25.95
C SER A 195 -13.67 -6.87 25.31
N GLU A 196 -13.70 -6.77 23.98
CA GLU A 196 -14.52 -5.78 23.28
C GLU A 196 -15.95 -6.28 23.08
N GLU A 197 -16.90 -5.35 23.06
CA GLU A 197 -18.34 -5.63 22.83
C GLU A 197 -18.58 -6.35 21.48
N ARG A 198 -17.73 -6.11 20.49
CA ARG A 198 -17.84 -6.76 19.17
C ARG A 198 -17.32 -8.20 19.13
N TRP A 199 -16.62 -8.68 20.16
CA TRP A 199 -15.98 -10.00 20.14
C TRP A 199 -16.94 -11.17 19.84
N PRO A 200 -18.13 -11.29 20.47
CA PRO A 200 -19.04 -12.40 20.17
C PRO A 200 -19.38 -12.50 18.66
N ARG A 201 -19.48 -11.36 17.97
CA ARG A 201 -19.74 -11.32 16.53
C ARG A 201 -18.52 -11.78 15.72
N LEU A 202 -17.32 -11.36 16.11
CA LEU A 202 -16.07 -11.80 15.47
C LEU A 202 -15.87 -13.30 15.67
N GLU A 203 -16.03 -13.80 16.90
CA GLU A 203 -15.90 -15.22 17.20
C GLU A 203 -16.87 -16.08 16.39
N ALA A 204 -18.12 -15.66 16.26
CA ALA A 204 -19.11 -16.35 15.46
C ALA A 204 -18.68 -16.45 13.97
N GLN A 205 -18.00 -15.44 13.42
CA GLN A 205 -17.47 -15.48 12.06
C GLN A 205 -16.32 -16.48 11.91
N PHE A 206 -15.40 -16.54 12.89
CA PHE A 206 -14.34 -17.56 12.92
C PHE A 206 -14.92 -18.97 12.99
N ARG A 207 -15.87 -19.21 13.90
CA ARG A 207 -16.53 -20.53 14.04
C ARG A 207 -17.30 -20.93 12.78
N LYS A 208 -17.95 -19.96 12.13
CA LYS A 208 -18.61 -20.22 10.85
C LYS A 208 -17.59 -20.64 9.77
N ALA A 209 -16.45 -19.97 9.68
CA ALA A 209 -15.41 -20.35 8.73
C ALA A 209 -14.83 -21.74 9.06
N GLU A 210 -14.57 -22.08 10.32
CA GLU A 210 -14.16 -23.44 10.71
C GLU A 210 -15.16 -24.51 10.25
N ALA A 211 -16.45 -24.27 10.43
CA ALA A 211 -17.51 -25.21 10.03
C ALA A 211 -17.59 -25.39 8.51
N GLU A 212 -17.28 -24.34 7.71
CA GLU A 212 -17.26 -24.41 6.24
C GLU A 212 -16.18 -25.39 5.73
N TYR A 213 -15.09 -25.60 6.47
CA TYR A 213 -13.98 -26.49 6.11
C TYR A 213 -13.97 -27.82 6.89
N GLU A 214 -15.09 -28.19 7.54
CA GLU A 214 -15.26 -29.44 8.32
C GLU A 214 -14.16 -29.68 9.38
N ILE A 215 -13.52 -28.63 9.84
CA ILE A 215 -12.49 -28.72 10.86
C ILE A 215 -13.19 -28.71 12.21
N SER A 216 -13.43 -29.93 12.74
CA SER A 216 -13.95 -30.09 14.08
C SER A 216 -13.05 -29.40 15.09
N ALA A 217 -13.67 -28.62 15.98
CA ALA A 217 -12.98 -28.06 17.14
C ALA A 217 -12.33 -29.20 17.93
N ILE A 218 -11.02 -29.19 18.01
CA ILE A 218 -10.27 -30.06 18.93
C ILE A 218 -10.03 -29.27 20.21
#